data_39a498daa7f1d1b18012a65dc84d78d6
#
_entry.id   39a498daa7f1d1b18012a65dc84d78d6
#
_cell.length_a   1.000
_cell.length_b   1.000
_cell.length_c   1.000
_cell.angle_alpha   90.00
_cell.angle_beta   90.00
_cell.angle_gamma   90.00
#
_symmetry.space_group_name_H-M   'P 1'
#
loop_
_entity.id
_entity.type
_entity.pdbx_description
1 polymer ?
#
loop_
_entity_poly.entity_id
_entity_poly.type
_entity_poly.pdbx_seq_one_letter_code
_entity_poly.pdbx_strand_id
1 'polypeptide(L)'
;MIENRKRKPLDMLHGSIWNKLPLFALPVAATAILEQLFNASDIAVVGNFTGAGKTIAVAAVGANSSIISLIVNLFVGIALGANVVIANAIGRKDKDAVTKAVHTSIIIAILAGIGVAIAGELVAKPLLSALQVPGDVFPEALLYLRIYLIGMPVILLYNFEAAIFRSTGDTKTPLVILTISGILNVLLNLFFVAVLHMTVNGVAIATVVSNAVSSILLFYRLVKTKELIHVDWKKLRIDRKILGQIMRIGLPAGIQSAVFAVANIVIQSAINSLGTVVMAASSAAYNIEIFAYDILNSFSQACTTFVGQNYGAGQIKRCRKVLILCIVEGAIATACAIVLILLTGKALLSIFNNDSQVISVGYTRLIMVLSACTFSMLYENMSGYMRGFGFSLIPAIVTTLGICGVRIFWIMAVFPSHKTFAGILTAYPVSLSVTALLIFLVLVIYHPSKRFQTDKGEM
;
A
#
# COMPACT_ATOMS: atom_id res chain seq x y z
N MET A 1 -31.00 -6.93 -20.90
CA MET A 1 -31.47 -6.96 -19.50
C MET A 1 -30.42 -7.65 -18.65
N ILE A 2 -29.47 -6.94 -18.12
CA ILE A 2 -28.52 -7.47 -17.11
C ILE A 2 -29.17 -7.20 -15.76
N GLU A 3 -29.75 -8.23 -15.19
CA GLU A 3 -30.43 -8.22 -13.91
C GLU A 3 -29.46 -7.73 -12.81
N ASN A 4 -29.78 -6.59 -12.25
CA ASN A 4 -29.03 -5.88 -11.22
C ASN A 4 -29.12 -6.68 -9.90
N ARG A 5 -28.44 -7.83 -9.81
CA ARG A 5 -28.26 -8.54 -8.55
C ARG A 5 -27.48 -7.59 -7.63
N LYS A 6 -28.19 -6.89 -6.74
CA LYS A 6 -27.61 -6.11 -5.67
C LYS A 6 -26.61 -7.00 -4.90
N ARG A 7 -25.34 -6.86 -5.21
CA ARG A 7 -24.28 -7.56 -4.48
C ARG A 7 -24.27 -6.98 -3.06
N LYS A 8 -24.70 -7.76 -2.08
CA LYS A 8 -24.62 -7.39 -0.67
C LYS A 8 -23.15 -7.36 -0.24
N PRO A 9 -22.73 -6.37 0.57
CA PRO A 9 -21.40 -6.37 1.19
C PRO A 9 -21.16 -7.68 1.96
N LEU A 10 -19.89 -8.04 2.13
CA LEU A 10 -19.51 -9.25 2.84
C LEU A 10 -19.86 -9.13 4.33
N ASP A 11 -20.75 -9.98 4.83
CA ASP A 11 -21.08 -10.03 6.27
C ASP A 11 -19.88 -10.56 7.07
N MET A 12 -19.20 -9.67 7.80
CA MET A 12 -18.02 -10.01 8.60
C MET A 12 -18.37 -10.45 10.03
N LEU A 13 -19.63 -10.21 10.46
CA LEU A 13 -20.04 -10.44 11.84
C LEU A 13 -20.58 -11.85 12.09
N HIS A 14 -21.13 -12.52 11.06
CA HIS A 14 -21.79 -13.81 11.20
C HIS A 14 -21.18 -14.86 10.25
N GLY A 15 -21.46 -16.14 10.48
CA GLY A 15 -21.05 -17.26 9.65
C GLY A 15 -19.54 -17.57 9.69
N SER A 16 -19.08 -18.39 8.74
CA SER A 16 -17.69 -18.86 8.66
C SER A 16 -16.73 -17.72 8.28
N ILE A 17 -15.70 -17.52 9.08
CA ILE A 17 -14.63 -16.55 8.77
C ILE A 17 -13.75 -17.11 7.65
N TRP A 18 -13.42 -18.41 7.71
CA TRP A 18 -12.57 -19.10 6.73
C TRP A 18 -12.96 -18.81 5.28
N ASN A 19 -14.22 -18.97 4.94
CA ASN A 19 -14.67 -18.72 3.55
C ASN A 19 -14.71 -17.25 3.16
N LYS A 20 -14.72 -16.34 4.14
CA LYS A 20 -14.92 -14.90 3.90
C LYS A 20 -13.61 -14.13 3.81
N LEU A 21 -12.56 -14.59 4.50
CA LEU A 21 -11.26 -13.94 4.44
C LEU A 21 -10.67 -13.94 3.02
N PRO A 22 -10.60 -15.04 2.27
CA PRO A 22 -10.12 -15.02 0.91
C PRO A 22 -10.97 -14.15 -0.03
N LEU A 23 -12.31 -14.15 0.17
CA LEU A 23 -13.22 -13.31 -0.61
C LEU A 23 -12.99 -11.81 -0.40
N PHE A 24 -12.41 -11.43 0.74
CA PHE A 24 -11.97 -10.06 1.02
C PHE A 24 -10.54 -9.83 0.54
N ALA A 25 -9.60 -10.71 0.93
CA ALA A 25 -8.17 -10.51 0.73
C ALA A 25 -7.77 -10.59 -0.75
N LEU A 26 -8.31 -11.55 -1.52
CA LEU A 26 -7.92 -11.73 -2.91
C LEU A 26 -8.24 -10.51 -3.80
N PRO A 27 -9.42 -9.87 -3.73
CA PRO A 27 -9.63 -8.62 -4.47
C PRO A 27 -8.74 -7.47 -4.02
N VAL A 28 -8.33 -7.41 -2.73
CA VAL A 28 -7.38 -6.40 -2.25
C VAL A 28 -5.99 -6.65 -2.82
N ALA A 29 -5.52 -7.91 -2.81
CA ALA A 29 -4.26 -8.31 -3.45
C ALA A 29 -4.28 -7.99 -4.96
N ALA A 30 -5.37 -8.34 -5.65
CA ALA A 30 -5.53 -8.05 -7.07
C ALA A 30 -5.49 -6.54 -7.36
N THR A 31 -6.05 -5.70 -6.47
CA THR A 31 -5.97 -4.24 -6.59
C THR A 31 -4.51 -3.78 -6.53
N ALA A 32 -3.75 -4.22 -5.52
CA ALA A 32 -2.34 -3.84 -5.37
C ALA A 32 -1.48 -4.32 -6.55
N ILE A 33 -1.66 -5.57 -6.98
CA ILE A 33 -0.97 -6.13 -8.15
C ILE A 33 -1.27 -5.34 -9.43
N LEU A 34 -2.54 -4.96 -9.65
CA LEU A 34 -2.93 -4.15 -10.81
C LEU A 34 -2.29 -2.75 -10.75
N GLU A 35 -2.22 -2.12 -9.59
CA GLU A 35 -1.54 -0.83 -9.42
C GLU A 35 -0.05 -0.94 -9.81
N GLN A 36 0.64 -2.02 -9.44
CA GLN A 36 2.03 -2.26 -9.85
C GLN A 36 2.15 -2.49 -11.37
N LEU A 37 1.22 -3.23 -11.96
CA LEU A 37 1.22 -3.48 -13.42
C LEU A 37 0.96 -2.19 -14.21
N PHE A 38 0.10 -1.31 -13.73
CA PHE A 38 -0.15 -0.01 -14.37
C PHE A 38 1.07 0.91 -14.27
N ASN A 39 1.73 0.97 -13.10
CA ASN A 39 2.98 1.72 -12.95
C ASN A 39 4.09 1.17 -13.89
N ALA A 40 4.19 -0.15 -14.02
CA ALA A 40 5.13 -0.76 -14.97
C ALA A 40 4.78 -0.45 -16.43
N SER A 41 3.49 -0.40 -16.76
CA SER A 41 3.01 0.00 -18.09
C SER A 41 3.36 1.45 -18.42
N ASP A 42 3.25 2.36 -17.45
CA ASP A 42 3.64 3.77 -17.61
C ASP A 42 5.10 3.88 -18.05
N ILE A 43 6.00 3.18 -17.35
CA ILE A 43 7.44 3.14 -17.66
C ILE A 43 7.69 2.48 -19.01
N ALA A 44 6.99 1.39 -19.33
CA ALA A 44 7.14 0.68 -20.59
C ALA A 44 6.70 1.52 -21.79
N VAL A 45 5.62 2.28 -21.67
CA VAL A 45 5.15 3.18 -22.75
C VAL A 45 6.16 4.30 -23.00
N VAL A 46 6.63 4.95 -21.92
CA VAL A 46 7.68 5.98 -22.05
C VAL A 46 8.95 5.41 -22.68
N GLY A 47 9.40 4.24 -22.22
CA GLY A 47 10.63 3.62 -22.70
C GLY A 47 10.61 3.15 -24.15
N ASN A 48 9.42 2.85 -24.69
CA ASN A 48 9.31 2.33 -26.07
C ASN A 48 8.86 3.38 -27.10
N PHE A 49 8.12 4.41 -26.70
CA PHE A 49 7.46 5.32 -27.66
C PHE A 49 7.98 6.77 -27.64
N THR A 50 8.88 7.17 -26.70
CA THR A 50 9.46 8.53 -26.68
C THR A 50 10.68 8.74 -27.60
N GLY A 51 11.04 7.75 -28.43
CA GLY A 51 12.10 7.90 -29.43
C GLY A 51 13.48 8.17 -28.83
N ALA A 52 14.17 9.20 -29.31
CA ALA A 52 15.53 9.55 -28.87
C ALA A 52 15.59 10.00 -27.39
N GLY A 53 14.50 10.54 -26.85
CA GLY A 53 14.39 10.99 -25.45
C GLY A 53 14.09 9.89 -24.43
N LYS A 54 13.98 8.62 -24.84
CA LYS A 54 13.52 7.51 -23.98
C LYS A 54 14.29 7.38 -22.67
N THR A 55 15.62 7.49 -22.71
CA THR A 55 16.46 7.33 -21.52
C THR A 55 16.20 8.43 -20.49
N ILE A 56 16.09 9.67 -20.96
CA ILE A 56 15.77 10.85 -20.12
C ILE A 56 14.38 10.70 -19.53
N ALA A 57 13.40 10.32 -20.35
CA ALA A 57 12.02 10.18 -19.92
C ALA A 57 11.82 9.05 -18.88
N VAL A 58 12.43 7.88 -19.09
CA VAL A 58 12.42 6.79 -18.10
C VAL A 58 13.12 7.19 -16.80
N ALA A 59 14.28 7.88 -16.90
CA ALA A 59 15.01 8.38 -15.75
C ALA A 59 14.18 9.42 -14.97
N ALA A 60 13.44 10.29 -15.66
CA ALA A 60 12.57 11.31 -15.05
C ALA A 60 11.41 10.67 -14.28
N VAL A 61 10.73 9.68 -14.83
CA VAL A 61 9.67 8.94 -14.13
C VAL A 61 10.26 8.20 -12.92
N GLY A 62 11.40 7.52 -13.09
CA GLY A 62 12.08 6.78 -12.02
C GLY A 62 12.54 7.67 -10.86
N ALA A 63 13.08 8.86 -11.14
CA ALA A 63 13.52 9.80 -10.11
C ALA A 63 12.37 10.27 -9.20
N ASN A 64 11.14 10.33 -9.74
CA ASN A 64 9.97 10.78 -9.01
C ASN A 64 9.28 9.66 -8.20
N SER A 65 9.50 8.39 -8.56
CA SER A 65 8.77 7.25 -7.98
C SER A 65 8.90 7.17 -6.46
N SER A 66 10.09 7.45 -5.91
CA SER A 66 10.32 7.43 -4.45
C SER A 66 9.58 8.56 -3.73
N ILE A 67 9.54 9.76 -4.30
CA ILE A 67 8.84 10.92 -3.75
C ILE A 67 7.34 10.65 -3.71
N ILE A 68 6.81 10.21 -4.84
CA ILE A 68 5.39 9.91 -5.02
C ILE A 68 4.96 8.79 -4.08
N SER A 69 5.74 7.69 -4.02
CA SER A 69 5.47 6.57 -3.12
C SER A 69 5.46 6.99 -1.65
N LEU A 70 6.40 7.83 -1.24
CA LEU A 70 6.45 8.32 0.14
C LEU A 70 5.19 9.12 0.50
N ILE A 71 4.77 10.03 -0.37
CA ILE A 71 3.56 10.85 -0.17
C ILE A 71 2.31 9.96 -0.18
N VAL A 72 2.13 9.14 -1.20
CA VAL A 72 0.94 8.29 -1.35
C VAL A 72 0.83 7.31 -0.18
N ASN A 73 1.92 6.63 0.19
CA ASN A 73 1.91 5.66 1.29
C ASN A 73 1.61 6.29 2.66
N LEU A 74 2.04 7.53 2.90
CA LEU A 74 1.64 8.27 4.09
C LEU A 74 0.11 8.39 4.18
N PHE A 75 -0.54 8.78 3.10
CA PHE A 75 -1.98 8.97 3.06
C PHE A 75 -2.77 7.66 2.95
N VAL A 76 -2.23 6.62 2.33
CA VAL A 76 -2.79 5.26 2.39
C VAL A 76 -2.87 4.78 3.85
N GLY A 77 -1.85 5.07 4.67
CA GLY A 77 -1.90 4.81 6.11
C GLY A 77 -3.01 5.60 6.82
N ILE A 78 -3.22 6.89 6.46
CA ILE A 78 -4.31 7.69 7.03
C ILE A 78 -5.69 7.14 6.57
N ALA A 79 -5.81 6.72 5.31
CA ALA A 79 -7.01 6.07 4.79
C ALA A 79 -7.32 4.74 5.49
N LEU A 80 -6.28 3.99 5.90
CA LEU A 80 -6.44 2.80 6.76
C LEU A 80 -7.05 3.19 8.12
N GLY A 81 -6.68 4.33 8.69
CA GLY A 81 -7.32 4.88 9.90
C GLY A 81 -8.82 5.13 9.70
N ALA A 82 -9.20 5.71 8.56
CA ALA A 82 -10.60 5.89 8.18
C ALA A 82 -11.34 4.55 8.06
N ASN A 83 -10.72 3.56 7.40
CA ASN A 83 -11.26 2.20 7.30
C ASN A 83 -11.59 1.61 8.69
N VAL A 84 -10.65 1.68 9.64
CA VAL A 84 -10.83 1.14 10.99
C VAL A 84 -11.94 1.85 11.74
N VAL A 85 -12.00 3.19 11.71
CA VAL A 85 -13.04 3.98 12.39
C VAL A 85 -14.42 3.66 11.83
N ILE A 86 -14.57 3.59 10.52
CA ILE A 86 -15.82 3.25 9.85
C ILE A 86 -16.21 1.79 10.15
N ALA A 87 -15.28 0.83 10.06
CA ALA A 87 -15.53 -0.58 10.37
C ALA A 87 -16.02 -0.76 11.81
N ASN A 88 -15.40 -0.07 12.78
CA ASN A 88 -15.84 -0.06 14.17
C ASN A 88 -17.25 0.49 14.33
N ALA A 89 -17.58 1.60 13.67
CA ALA A 89 -18.91 2.21 13.73
C ALA A 89 -19.98 1.29 13.10
N ILE A 90 -19.65 0.62 11.97
CA ILE A 90 -20.50 -0.39 11.34
C ILE A 90 -20.77 -1.55 12.33
N GLY A 91 -19.73 -2.04 12.98
CA GLY A 91 -19.85 -3.10 13.99
C GLY A 91 -20.78 -2.73 15.15
N ARG A 92 -20.71 -1.48 15.64
CA ARG A 92 -21.62 -0.94 16.65
C ARG A 92 -23.02 -0.67 16.15
N LYS A 93 -23.27 -0.77 14.84
CA LYS A 93 -24.52 -0.38 14.18
C LYS A 93 -24.86 1.11 14.37
N ASP A 94 -23.86 1.95 14.61
CA ASP A 94 -23.99 3.38 14.83
C ASP A 94 -23.98 4.13 13.49
N LYS A 95 -25.17 4.36 12.94
CA LYS A 95 -25.34 5.01 11.64
C LYS A 95 -24.82 6.44 11.60
N ASP A 96 -24.97 7.19 12.69
CA ASP A 96 -24.51 8.59 12.78
C ASP A 96 -22.98 8.64 12.76
N ALA A 97 -22.31 7.78 13.53
CA ALA A 97 -20.86 7.67 13.52
C ALA A 97 -20.32 7.23 12.14
N VAL A 98 -20.99 6.28 11.45
CA VAL A 98 -20.60 5.89 10.09
C VAL A 98 -20.70 7.08 9.13
N THR A 99 -21.83 7.80 9.12
CA THR A 99 -22.02 8.96 8.25
C THR A 99 -20.97 10.05 8.52
N LYS A 100 -20.73 10.39 9.79
CA LYS A 100 -19.70 11.36 10.18
C LYS A 100 -18.31 10.92 9.75
N ALA A 101 -17.98 9.63 9.90
CA ALA A 101 -16.67 9.10 9.53
C ALA A 101 -16.47 9.12 8.02
N VAL A 102 -17.48 8.72 7.24
CA VAL A 102 -17.43 8.77 5.77
C VAL A 102 -17.29 10.23 5.28
N HIS A 103 -18.13 11.15 5.76
CA HIS A 103 -18.05 12.56 5.37
C HIS A 103 -16.71 13.18 5.74
N THR A 104 -16.22 12.96 6.97
CA THR A 104 -14.92 13.44 7.43
C THR A 104 -13.80 12.90 6.56
N SER A 105 -13.83 11.61 6.18
CA SER A 105 -12.82 10.96 5.34
C SER A 105 -12.74 11.59 3.94
N ILE A 106 -13.88 11.85 3.30
CA ILE A 106 -13.93 12.50 1.99
C ILE A 106 -13.31 13.91 2.04
N ILE A 107 -13.69 14.70 3.06
CA ILE A 107 -13.16 16.07 3.18
C ILE A 107 -11.66 16.06 3.48
N ILE A 108 -11.19 15.17 4.37
CA ILE A 108 -9.76 15.02 4.65
C ILE A 108 -9.00 14.70 3.37
N ALA A 109 -9.49 13.75 2.56
CA ALA A 109 -8.84 13.36 1.33
C ALA A 109 -8.67 14.55 0.37
N ILE A 110 -9.73 15.34 0.18
CA ILE A 110 -9.70 16.52 -0.69
C ILE A 110 -8.76 17.59 -0.12
N LEU A 111 -8.93 17.97 1.16
CA LEU A 111 -8.12 19.01 1.78
C LEU A 111 -6.64 18.64 1.86
N ALA A 112 -6.36 17.38 2.22
CA ALA A 112 -4.99 16.86 2.25
C ALA A 112 -4.38 16.83 0.84
N GLY A 113 -5.14 16.39 -0.16
CA GLY A 113 -4.69 16.40 -1.55
C GLY A 113 -4.37 17.80 -2.06
N ILE A 114 -5.23 18.78 -1.78
CA ILE A 114 -4.98 20.20 -2.11
C ILE A 114 -3.75 20.69 -1.34
N GLY A 115 -3.64 20.39 -0.04
CA GLY A 115 -2.48 20.77 0.77
C GLY A 115 -1.17 20.20 0.22
N VAL A 116 -1.17 18.93 -0.20
CA VAL A 116 -0.01 18.28 -0.83
C VAL A 116 0.29 18.89 -2.18
N ALA A 117 -0.71 19.21 -3.00
CA ALA A 117 -0.50 19.87 -4.28
C ALA A 117 0.17 21.24 -4.12
N ILE A 118 -0.32 22.08 -3.20
CA ILE A 118 0.24 23.40 -2.94
C ILE A 118 1.65 23.29 -2.32
N ALA A 119 1.81 22.52 -1.25
CA ALA A 119 3.09 22.39 -0.58
C ALA A 119 4.13 21.69 -1.49
N GLY A 120 3.69 20.67 -2.23
CA GLY A 120 4.52 19.94 -3.16
C GLY A 120 5.01 20.81 -4.32
N GLU A 121 4.16 21.68 -4.88
CA GLU A 121 4.57 22.62 -5.93
C GLU A 121 5.66 23.59 -5.45
N LEU A 122 5.56 24.05 -4.20
CA LEU A 122 6.57 24.93 -3.59
C LEU A 122 7.91 24.25 -3.38
N VAL A 123 7.89 22.93 -3.02
CA VAL A 123 9.11 22.17 -2.67
C VAL A 123 9.60 21.26 -3.81
N ALA A 124 8.87 21.11 -4.91
CA ALA A 124 9.23 20.19 -6.00
C ALA A 124 10.64 20.42 -6.53
N LYS A 125 10.98 21.69 -6.87
CA LYS A 125 12.29 22.07 -7.38
C LYS A 125 13.43 21.81 -6.38
N PRO A 126 13.39 22.34 -5.14
CA PRO A 126 14.42 22.07 -4.13
C PRO A 126 14.53 20.58 -3.77
N LEU A 127 13.43 19.83 -3.79
CA LEU A 127 13.43 18.39 -3.49
C LEU A 127 14.18 17.58 -4.55
N LEU A 128 13.91 17.83 -5.85
CA LEU A 128 14.65 17.18 -6.94
C LEU A 128 16.12 17.59 -6.97
N SER A 129 16.43 18.84 -6.62
CA SER A 129 17.82 19.29 -6.49
C SER A 129 18.54 18.59 -5.34
N ALA A 130 17.89 18.39 -4.20
CA ALA A 130 18.44 17.66 -3.06
C ALA A 130 18.67 16.16 -3.38
N LEU A 131 17.88 15.58 -4.29
CA LEU A 131 18.07 14.21 -4.78
C LEU A 131 19.16 14.12 -5.88
N GLN A 132 19.82 15.23 -6.21
CA GLN A 132 20.89 15.31 -7.21
C GLN A 132 20.48 14.74 -8.59
N VAL A 133 19.24 15.01 -9.01
CA VAL A 133 18.76 14.60 -10.33
C VAL A 133 19.63 15.27 -11.40
N PRO A 134 20.17 14.51 -12.39
CA PRO A 134 21.03 15.05 -13.45
C PRO A 134 20.35 16.20 -14.20
N GLY A 135 21.15 17.18 -14.62
CA GLY A 135 20.65 18.43 -15.21
C GLY A 135 19.88 18.23 -16.52
N ASP A 136 20.22 17.20 -17.31
CA ASP A 136 19.51 16.82 -18.53
C ASP A 136 18.15 16.16 -18.26
N VAL A 137 18.01 15.46 -17.11
CA VAL A 137 16.77 14.79 -16.67
C VAL A 137 15.87 15.75 -15.89
N PHE A 138 16.44 16.76 -15.24
CA PHE A 138 15.77 17.64 -14.28
C PHE A 138 14.51 18.32 -14.83
N PRO A 139 14.47 18.91 -16.03
CA PRO A 139 13.28 19.58 -16.57
C PRO A 139 12.09 18.62 -16.72
N GLU A 140 12.34 17.42 -17.26
CA GLU A 140 11.32 16.38 -17.46
C GLU A 140 10.84 15.82 -16.11
N ALA A 141 11.76 15.58 -15.17
CA ALA A 141 11.42 15.12 -13.83
C ALA A 141 10.56 16.15 -13.08
N LEU A 142 10.89 17.43 -13.17
CA LEU A 142 10.14 18.49 -12.54
C LEU A 142 8.73 18.63 -13.15
N LEU A 143 8.63 18.54 -14.48
CA LEU A 143 7.34 18.61 -15.18
C LEU A 143 6.43 17.44 -14.77
N TYR A 144 6.97 16.23 -14.77
CA TYR A 144 6.25 15.02 -14.32
C TYR A 144 5.74 15.17 -12.89
N LEU A 145 6.62 15.58 -11.96
CA LEU A 145 6.28 15.73 -10.55
C LEU A 145 5.17 16.77 -10.34
N ARG A 146 5.26 17.92 -10.99
CA ARG A 146 4.25 18.98 -10.88
C ARG A 146 2.88 18.52 -11.35
N ILE A 147 2.80 17.89 -12.52
CA ILE A 147 1.52 17.35 -13.03
C ILE A 147 0.95 16.33 -12.03
N TYR A 148 1.79 15.45 -11.51
CA TYR A 148 1.36 14.44 -10.55
C TYR A 148 0.88 15.05 -9.23
N LEU A 149 1.57 16.07 -8.72
CA LEU A 149 1.19 16.80 -7.50
C LEU A 149 -0.15 17.53 -7.66
N ILE A 150 -0.42 18.15 -8.81
CA ILE A 150 -1.73 18.72 -9.13
C ILE A 150 -2.83 17.65 -9.09
N GLY A 151 -2.51 16.42 -9.46
CA GLY A 151 -3.42 15.27 -9.40
C GLY A 151 -3.66 14.70 -8.01
N MET A 152 -2.89 15.10 -6.98
CA MET A 152 -2.99 14.51 -5.64
C MET A 152 -4.40 14.56 -5.03
N PRO A 153 -5.23 15.59 -5.19
CA PRO A 153 -6.59 15.59 -4.66
C PRO A 153 -7.41 14.39 -5.12
N VAL A 154 -7.35 14.04 -6.39
CA VAL A 154 -8.12 12.88 -6.93
C VAL A 154 -7.48 11.54 -6.59
N ILE A 155 -6.14 11.47 -6.53
CA ILE A 155 -5.40 10.27 -6.15
C ILE A 155 -5.68 9.92 -4.68
N LEU A 156 -5.61 10.89 -3.78
CA LEU A 156 -5.90 10.66 -2.37
C LEU A 156 -7.38 10.37 -2.15
N LEU A 157 -8.27 11.06 -2.86
CA LEU A 157 -9.71 10.81 -2.77
C LEU A 157 -10.05 9.36 -3.13
N TYR A 158 -9.49 8.84 -4.24
CA TYR A 158 -9.63 7.42 -4.60
C TYR A 158 -9.21 6.47 -3.47
N ASN A 159 -8.07 6.71 -2.84
CA ASN A 159 -7.55 5.86 -1.75
C ASN A 159 -8.49 5.84 -0.53
N PHE A 160 -9.03 7.00 -0.14
CA PHE A 160 -9.98 7.09 0.96
C PHE A 160 -11.33 6.46 0.60
N GLU A 161 -11.83 6.66 -0.61
CA GLU A 161 -13.05 6.03 -1.11
C GLU A 161 -12.92 4.51 -1.13
N ALA A 162 -11.80 3.99 -1.63
CA ALA A 162 -11.50 2.55 -1.60
C ALA A 162 -11.47 2.02 -0.14
N ALA A 163 -10.91 2.78 0.81
CA ALA A 163 -10.91 2.43 2.22
C ALA A 163 -12.33 2.43 2.83
N ILE A 164 -13.20 3.35 2.43
CA ILE A 164 -14.62 3.39 2.83
C ILE A 164 -15.33 2.11 2.34
N PHE A 165 -15.19 1.74 1.08
CA PHE A 165 -15.79 0.49 0.57
C PHE A 165 -15.23 -0.75 1.28
N ARG A 166 -13.92 -0.83 1.47
CA ARG A 166 -13.29 -1.95 2.21
C ARG A 166 -13.83 -2.08 3.63
N SER A 167 -14.16 -0.97 4.31
CA SER A 167 -14.69 -0.99 5.67
C SER A 167 -16.04 -1.71 5.79
N THR A 168 -16.83 -1.77 4.71
CA THR A 168 -18.09 -2.52 4.64
C THR A 168 -17.92 -3.97 4.21
N GLY A 169 -16.71 -4.36 3.75
CA GLY A 169 -16.45 -5.67 3.13
C GLY A 169 -16.59 -5.69 1.61
N ASP A 170 -16.88 -4.57 0.99
CA ASP A 170 -16.89 -4.47 -0.48
C ASP A 170 -15.50 -4.12 -1.01
N THR A 171 -14.71 -5.16 -1.29
CA THR A 171 -13.38 -5.04 -1.92
C THR A 171 -13.44 -5.17 -3.45
N LYS A 172 -14.58 -5.64 -3.99
CA LYS A 172 -14.76 -5.85 -5.42
C LYS A 172 -15.06 -4.57 -6.18
N THR A 173 -15.82 -3.65 -5.58
CA THR A 173 -16.16 -2.37 -6.22
C THR A 173 -14.90 -1.54 -6.51
N PRO A 174 -13.96 -1.30 -5.55
CA PRO A 174 -12.70 -0.64 -5.85
C PRO A 174 -11.87 -1.36 -6.91
N LEU A 175 -11.78 -2.70 -6.85
CA LEU A 175 -11.04 -3.50 -7.84
C LEU A 175 -11.59 -3.32 -9.25
N VAL A 176 -12.90 -3.43 -9.44
CA VAL A 176 -13.52 -3.29 -10.79
C VAL A 176 -13.32 -1.89 -11.34
N ILE A 177 -13.48 -0.86 -10.50
CA ILE A 177 -13.28 0.52 -10.92
C ILE A 177 -11.82 0.79 -11.26
N LEU A 178 -10.87 0.29 -10.45
CA LEU A 178 -9.45 0.37 -10.76
C LEU A 178 -9.10 -0.34 -12.07
N THR A 179 -9.69 -1.51 -12.33
CA THR A 179 -9.47 -2.23 -13.60
C THR A 179 -9.91 -1.40 -14.79
N ILE A 180 -11.09 -0.77 -14.73
CA ILE A 180 -11.60 0.10 -15.79
C ILE A 180 -10.68 1.30 -16.00
N SER A 181 -10.32 1.99 -14.92
CA SER A 181 -9.48 3.18 -15.02
C SER A 181 -8.03 2.86 -15.37
N GLY A 182 -7.52 1.70 -15.00
CA GLY A 182 -6.20 1.25 -15.40
C GLY A 182 -6.11 0.90 -16.89
N ILE A 183 -7.13 0.26 -17.44
CA ILE A 183 -7.22 0.08 -18.90
C ILE A 183 -7.27 1.44 -19.58
N LEU A 184 -8.06 2.38 -19.06
CA LEU A 184 -8.10 3.74 -19.57
C LEU A 184 -6.72 4.43 -19.47
N ASN A 185 -5.99 4.24 -18.37
CA ASN A 185 -4.62 4.77 -18.20
C ASN A 185 -3.70 4.27 -19.31
N VAL A 186 -3.67 2.97 -19.58
CA VAL A 186 -2.84 2.39 -20.66
C VAL A 186 -3.22 2.96 -22.03
N LEU A 187 -4.52 3.08 -22.32
CA LEU A 187 -4.99 3.66 -23.58
C LEU A 187 -4.62 5.14 -23.71
N LEU A 188 -4.74 5.93 -22.63
CA LEU A 188 -4.35 7.33 -22.62
C LEU A 188 -2.83 7.49 -22.72
N ASN A 189 -2.03 6.64 -22.07
CA ASN A 189 -0.59 6.63 -22.23
C ASN A 189 -0.18 6.44 -23.69
N LEU A 190 -0.75 5.42 -24.35
CA LEU A 190 -0.48 5.17 -25.76
C LEU A 190 -0.94 6.35 -26.63
N PHE A 191 -2.12 6.91 -26.36
CA PHE A 191 -2.62 8.06 -27.12
C PHE A 191 -1.73 9.29 -26.94
N PHE A 192 -1.38 9.68 -25.72
CA PHE A 192 -0.57 10.86 -25.48
C PHE A 192 0.88 10.69 -25.95
N VAL A 193 1.48 9.52 -25.72
CA VAL A 193 2.91 9.32 -26.04
C VAL A 193 3.12 8.87 -27.48
N ALA A 194 2.36 7.86 -27.97
CA ALA A 194 2.57 7.31 -29.32
C ALA A 194 1.89 8.13 -30.42
N VAL A 195 0.72 8.74 -30.16
CA VAL A 195 -0.05 9.50 -31.17
C VAL A 195 0.24 11.00 -31.09
N LEU A 196 0.22 11.59 -29.90
CA LEU A 196 0.48 13.03 -29.73
C LEU A 196 1.96 13.37 -29.51
N HIS A 197 2.85 12.35 -29.48
CA HIS A 197 4.31 12.50 -29.30
C HIS A 197 4.69 13.30 -28.03
N MET A 198 3.85 13.18 -26.98
CA MET A 198 4.17 13.72 -25.67
C MET A 198 5.22 12.83 -24.99
N THR A 199 5.94 13.40 -24.00
CA THR A 199 6.93 12.65 -23.22
C THR A 199 6.36 12.25 -21.84
N VAL A 200 7.07 12.54 -20.78
CA VAL A 200 6.64 12.25 -19.39
C VAL A 200 5.35 12.99 -19.00
N ASN A 201 5.09 14.15 -19.56
CA ASN A 201 3.86 14.91 -19.34
C ASN A 201 2.62 14.14 -19.80
N GLY A 202 2.70 13.42 -20.93
CA GLY A 202 1.62 12.58 -21.42
C GLY A 202 1.24 11.48 -20.41
N VAL A 203 2.25 10.79 -19.87
CA VAL A 203 2.04 9.73 -18.89
C VAL A 203 1.52 10.29 -17.55
N ALA A 204 2.07 11.41 -17.08
CA ALA A 204 1.58 12.05 -15.86
C ALA A 204 0.11 12.47 -15.99
N ILE A 205 -0.28 13.07 -17.11
CA ILE A 205 -1.68 13.46 -17.39
C ILE A 205 -2.58 12.21 -17.45
N ALA A 206 -2.15 11.15 -18.15
CA ALA A 206 -2.90 9.91 -18.24
C ALA A 206 -3.17 9.31 -16.85
N THR A 207 -2.16 9.30 -15.99
CA THR A 207 -2.27 8.80 -14.61
C THR A 207 -3.22 9.65 -13.77
N VAL A 208 -3.14 10.97 -13.86
CA VAL A 208 -4.06 11.88 -13.14
C VAL A 208 -5.49 11.73 -13.64
N VAL A 209 -5.71 11.68 -14.95
CA VAL A 209 -7.04 11.55 -15.56
C VAL A 209 -7.66 10.20 -15.19
N SER A 210 -6.91 9.09 -15.25
CA SER A 210 -7.43 7.77 -14.90
C SER A 210 -7.78 7.67 -13.41
N ASN A 211 -6.98 8.26 -12.52
CA ASN A 211 -7.31 8.36 -11.10
C ASN A 211 -8.54 9.26 -10.84
N ALA A 212 -8.68 10.34 -11.58
CA ALA A 212 -9.89 11.18 -11.51
C ALA A 212 -11.14 10.39 -11.91
N VAL A 213 -11.06 9.59 -12.97
CA VAL A 213 -12.17 8.71 -13.39
C VAL A 213 -12.46 7.68 -12.31
N SER A 214 -11.45 7.03 -11.71
CA SER A 214 -11.64 6.11 -10.60
C SER A 214 -12.39 6.76 -9.44
N SER A 215 -11.94 7.92 -9.01
CA SER A 215 -12.52 8.64 -7.88
C SER A 215 -13.94 9.10 -8.20
N ILE A 216 -14.19 9.67 -9.38
CA ILE A 216 -15.55 10.07 -9.80
C ILE A 216 -16.50 8.86 -9.79
N LEU A 217 -16.08 7.72 -10.27
CA LEU A 217 -16.90 6.50 -10.29
C LEU A 217 -17.18 5.97 -8.89
N LEU A 218 -16.18 5.97 -7.98
CA LEU A 218 -16.37 5.56 -6.58
C LEU A 218 -17.26 6.56 -5.85
N PHE A 219 -17.04 7.86 -6.02
CA PHE A 219 -17.87 8.91 -5.43
C PHE A 219 -19.34 8.80 -5.88
N TYR A 220 -19.56 8.60 -7.19
CA TYR A 220 -20.89 8.38 -7.74
C TYR A 220 -21.57 7.17 -7.08
N ARG A 221 -20.82 6.08 -6.85
CA ARG A 221 -21.32 4.91 -6.12
C ARG A 221 -21.69 5.24 -4.68
N LEU A 222 -20.86 6.01 -3.97
CA LEU A 222 -21.14 6.44 -2.59
C LEU A 222 -22.40 7.31 -2.49
N VAL A 223 -22.63 8.20 -3.46
CA VAL A 223 -23.83 9.05 -3.51
C VAL A 223 -25.09 8.25 -3.89
N LYS A 224 -24.97 7.20 -4.70
CA LYS A 224 -26.11 6.40 -5.18
C LYS A 224 -26.45 5.21 -4.27
N THR A 225 -25.54 4.79 -3.39
CA THR A 225 -25.79 3.65 -2.51
C THR A 225 -26.90 3.95 -1.49
N LYS A 226 -27.61 2.89 -1.12
CA LYS A 226 -28.59 2.93 0.01
C LYS A 226 -28.01 2.32 1.29
N GLU A 227 -26.71 2.00 1.28
CA GLU A 227 -26.00 1.40 2.40
C GLU A 227 -25.61 2.46 3.44
N LEU A 228 -25.05 2.01 4.57
CA LEU A 228 -24.62 2.88 5.68
C LEU A 228 -23.57 3.91 5.28
N ILE A 229 -22.78 3.63 4.21
CA ILE A 229 -21.72 4.51 3.69
C ILE A 229 -22.21 5.57 2.70
N HIS A 230 -23.54 5.77 2.58
CA HIS A 230 -24.11 6.79 1.71
C HIS A 230 -23.54 8.18 2.01
N VAL A 231 -23.18 8.91 0.97
CA VAL A 231 -22.67 10.28 1.05
C VAL A 231 -23.76 11.25 0.59
N ASP A 232 -24.20 12.12 1.51
CA ASP A 232 -24.99 13.30 1.16
C ASP A 232 -24.02 14.48 0.95
N TRP A 233 -23.69 14.76 -0.31
CA TRP A 233 -22.70 15.78 -0.65
C TRP A 233 -23.08 17.20 -0.20
N LYS A 234 -24.38 17.47 0.05
CA LYS A 234 -24.87 18.75 0.56
C LYS A 234 -24.68 18.90 2.09
N LYS A 235 -24.44 17.78 2.79
CA LYS A 235 -24.26 17.73 4.24
C LYS A 235 -22.86 17.36 4.65
N LEU A 236 -21.89 17.44 3.73
CA LEU A 236 -20.49 17.15 4.03
C LEU A 236 -19.99 18.10 5.12
N ARG A 237 -19.46 17.54 6.20
CA ARG A 237 -18.87 18.29 7.32
C ARG A 237 -17.80 17.45 8.01
N ILE A 238 -16.79 18.11 8.58
CA ILE A 238 -15.79 17.50 9.41
C ILE A 238 -16.31 17.36 10.84
N ASP A 239 -16.27 16.14 11.38
CA ASP A 239 -16.43 15.91 12.81
C ASP A 239 -15.05 15.84 13.47
N ARG A 240 -14.71 16.79 14.36
CA ARG A 240 -13.39 16.90 14.99
C ARG A 240 -13.02 15.68 15.82
N LYS A 241 -14.00 15.03 16.46
CA LYS A 241 -13.76 13.83 17.27
C LYS A 241 -13.40 12.64 16.37
N ILE A 242 -14.14 12.46 15.29
CA ILE A 242 -13.87 11.43 14.28
C ILE A 242 -12.54 11.70 13.58
N LEU A 243 -12.25 12.94 13.21
CA LEU A 243 -10.94 13.34 12.65
C LEU A 243 -9.80 12.90 13.58
N GLY A 244 -9.90 13.22 14.87
CA GLY A 244 -8.93 12.81 15.87
C GLY A 244 -8.74 11.29 15.95
N GLN A 245 -9.82 10.51 15.85
CA GLN A 245 -9.76 9.05 15.81
C GLN A 245 -9.07 8.52 14.54
N ILE A 246 -9.41 9.06 13.37
CA ILE A 246 -8.79 8.70 12.09
C ILE A 246 -7.28 8.99 12.13
N MET A 247 -6.89 10.17 12.60
CA MET A 247 -5.49 10.57 12.68
C MET A 247 -4.71 9.75 13.71
N ARG A 248 -5.30 9.44 14.86
CA ARG A 248 -4.66 8.62 15.91
C ARG A 248 -4.32 7.20 15.41
N ILE A 249 -5.11 6.65 14.49
CA ILE A 249 -4.88 5.33 13.92
C ILE A 249 -4.05 5.44 12.64
N GLY A 250 -4.40 6.35 11.75
CA GLY A 250 -3.87 6.41 10.42
C GLY A 250 -2.49 7.09 10.33
N LEU A 251 -2.26 8.16 11.09
CA LEU A 251 -0.99 8.87 11.02
C LEU A 251 0.21 8.01 11.43
N PRO A 252 0.17 7.22 12.55
CA PRO A 252 1.25 6.30 12.87
C PRO A 252 1.49 5.25 11.78
N ALA A 253 0.42 4.70 11.18
CA ALA A 253 0.55 3.74 10.08
C ALA A 253 1.16 4.36 8.83
N GLY A 254 0.80 5.60 8.51
CA GLY A 254 1.38 6.34 7.39
C GLY A 254 2.84 6.68 7.60
N ILE A 255 3.22 7.16 8.79
CA ILE A 255 4.62 7.43 9.15
C ILE A 255 5.45 6.15 9.08
N GLN A 256 4.92 5.02 9.57
CA GLN A 256 5.56 3.71 9.44
C GLN A 256 5.89 3.38 7.99
N SER A 257 4.94 3.56 7.08
CA SER A 257 5.13 3.29 5.64
C SER A 257 6.16 4.24 5.02
N ALA A 258 6.17 5.52 5.42
CA ALA A 258 7.15 6.50 4.96
C ALA A 258 8.58 6.14 5.44
N VAL A 259 8.74 5.72 6.70
CA VAL A 259 10.05 5.31 7.25
C VAL A 259 10.56 4.03 6.57
N PHE A 260 9.67 3.11 6.18
CA PHE A 260 10.07 1.95 5.37
C PHE A 260 10.65 2.35 4.02
N ALA A 261 10.08 3.36 3.35
CA ALA A 261 10.63 3.86 2.10
C ALA A 261 12.06 4.40 2.30
N VAL A 262 12.30 5.14 3.39
CA VAL A 262 13.65 5.64 3.72
C VAL A 262 14.62 4.48 4.00
N ALA A 263 14.22 3.47 4.76
CA ALA A 263 15.08 2.31 5.03
C ALA A 263 15.45 1.54 3.75
N ASN A 264 14.51 1.42 2.81
CA ASN A 264 14.79 0.80 1.51
C ASN A 264 15.78 1.62 0.67
N ILE A 265 15.76 2.96 0.75
CA ILE A 265 16.78 3.82 0.10
C ILE A 265 18.17 3.55 0.66
N VAL A 266 18.32 3.39 1.97
CA VAL A 266 19.61 3.07 2.61
C VAL A 266 20.14 1.72 2.14
N ILE A 267 19.28 0.68 2.08
CA ILE A 267 19.66 -0.63 1.55
C ILE A 267 20.03 -0.53 0.07
N GLN A 268 19.25 0.19 -0.73
CA GLN A 268 19.53 0.36 -2.17
C GLN A 268 20.87 1.06 -2.40
N SER A 269 21.21 2.06 -1.58
CA SER A 269 22.54 2.71 -1.64
C SER A 269 23.67 1.72 -1.40
N ALA A 270 23.54 0.82 -0.41
CA ALA A 270 24.53 -0.24 -0.17
C ALA A 270 24.61 -1.23 -1.33
N ILE A 271 23.47 -1.62 -1.94
CA ILE A 271 23.43 -2.48 -3.12
C ILE A 271 24.13 -1.83 -4.31
N ASN A 272 23.91 -0.54 -4.53
CA ASN A 272 24.52 0.22 -5.63
C ASN A 272 26.05 0.25 -5.51
N SER A 273 26.60 0.22 -4.29
CA SER A 273 28.05 0.18 -4.07
C SER A 273 28.71 -1.14 -4.51
N LEU A 274 27.94 -2.18 -4.77
CA LEU A 274 28.44 -3.50 -5.22
C LEU A 274 28.54 -3.64 -6.74
N GLY A 275 28.20 -2.61 -7.50
CA GLY A 275 28.33 -2.56 -8.94
C GLY A 275 27.04 -2.83 -9.72
N THR A 276 27.12 -2.61 -11.03
CA THR A 276 25.98 -2.54 -11.94
C THR A 276 25.21 -3.86 -12.08
N VAL A 277 25.90 -5.00 -12.06
CA VAL A 277 25.29 -6.33 -12.15
C VAL A 277 24.39 -6.59 -10.94
N VAL A 278 24.89 -6.30 -9.74
CA VAL A 278 24.14 -6.49 -8.49
C VAL A 278 22.96 -5.52 -8.42
N MET A 279 23.16 -4.29 -8.86
CA MET A 279 22.11 -3.27 -8.91
C MET A 279 20.97 -3.69 -9.85
N ALA A 280 21.30 -4.12 -11.07
CA ALA A 280 20.32 -4.59 -12.06
C ALA A 280 19.57 -5.83 -11.56
N ALA A 281 20.29 -6.81 -11.00
CA ALA A 281 19.74 -8.03 -10.44
C ALA A 281 18.78 -7.75 -9.27
N SER A 282 19.19 -6.84 -8.38
CA SER A 282 18.39 -6.44 -7.22
C SER A 282 17.10 -5.72 -7.64
N SER A 283 17.18 -4.84 -8.63
CA SER A 283 16.02 -4.12 -9.15
C SER A 283 15.01 -5.07 -9.81
N ALA A 284 15.47 -5.99 -10.65
CA ALA A 284 14.62 -6.99 -11.30
C ALA A 284 13.92 -7.89 -10.25
N ALA A 285 14.67 -8.38 -9.26
CA ALA A 285 14.13 -9.23 -8.20
C ALA A 285 13.11 -8.48 -7.31
N TYR A 286 13.35 -7.20 -7.02
CA TYR A 286 12.41 -6.37 -6.24
C TYR A 286 11.03 -6.27 -6.91
N ASN A 287 10.99 -6.08 -8.23
CA ASN A 287 9.72 -6.02 -8.98
C ASN A 287 8.94 -7.35 -8.95
N ILE A 288 9.62 -8.46 -8.67
CA ILE A 288 8.99 -9.78 -8.55
C ILE A 288 8.56 -10.04 -7.10
N GLU A 289 9.42 -9.75 -6.12
CA GLU A 289 9.15 -10.01 -4.70
C GLU A 289 7.94 -9.20 -4.16
N ILE A 290 7.67 -8.02 -4.75
CA ILE A 290 6.57 -7.15 -4.32
C ILE A 290 5.20 -7.83 -4.46
N PHE A 291 5.01 -8.71 -5.44
CA PHE A 291 3.76 -9.45 -5.61
C PHE A 291 3.46 -10.38 -4.42
N ALA A 292 4.49 -11.04 -3.87
CA ALA A 292 4.33 -11.85 -2.66
C ALA A 292 3.99 -10.97 -1.45
N TYR A 293 4.60 -9.78 -1.36
CA TYR A 293 4.30 -8.82 -0.31
C TYR A 293 2.86 -8.30 -0.40
N ASP A 294 2.36 -7.99 -1.58
CA ASP A 294 0.98 -7.52 -1.78
C ASP A 294 -0.06 -8.56 -1.35
N ILE A 295 0.22 -9.84 -1.61
CA ILE A 295 -0.63 -10.94 -1.17
C ILE A 295 -0.69 -11.01 0.37
N LEU A 296 0.46 -11.04 1.05
CA LEU A 296 0.48 -11.12 2.52
C LEU A 296 -0.14 -9.88 3.17
N ASN A 297 0.10 -8.69 2.61
CA ASN A 297 -0.46 -7.44 3.10
C ASN A 297 -1.99 -7.38 2.97
N SER A 298 -2.56 -8.02 1.94
CA SER A 298 -4.01 -8.10 1.75
C SER A 298 -4.70 -8.84 2.91
N PHE A 299 -4.08 -9.87 3.47
CA PHE A 299 -4.56 -10.57 4.67
C PHE A 299 -4.44 -9.71 5.93
N SER A 300 -3.39 -8.89 6.06
CA SER A 300 -3.27 -7.90 7.14
C SER A 300 -4.39 -6.85 7.07
N GLN A 301 -4.72 -6.36 5.88
CA GLN A 301 -5.85 -5.44 5.69
C GLN A 301 -7.20 -6.12 6.00
N ALA A 302 -7.38 -7.39 5.60
CA ALA A 302 -8.53 -8.20 5.97
C ALA A 302 -8.62 -8.35 7.50
N CYS A 303 -7.52 -8.72 8.17
CA CYS A 303 -7.45 -8.81 9.61
C CYS A 303 -7.89 -7.51 10.28
N THR A 304 -7.34 -6.38 9.85
CA THR A 304 -7.66 -5.05 10.37
C THR A 304 -9.16 -4.74 10.27
N THR A 305 -9.75 -4.97 9.10
CA THR A 305 -11.16 -4.63 8.84
C THR A 305 -12.14 -5.56 9.57
N PHE A 306 -11.90 -6.89 9.51
CA PHE A 306 -12.71 -7.88 10.22
C PHE A 306 -12.63 -7.68 11.73
N VAL A 307 -11.43 -7.45 12.28
CA VAL A 307 -11.26 -7.15 13.71
C VAL A 307 -11.98 -5.85 14.05
N GLY A 308 -11.84 -4.80 13.26
CA GLY A 308 -12.53 -3.54 13.45
C GLY A 308 -14.05 -3.70 13.58
N GLN A 309 -14.71 -4.40 12.65
CA GLN A 309 -16.14 -4.64 12.73
C GLN A 309 -16.54 -5.53 13.91
N ASN A 310 -15.83 -6.64 14.16
CA ASN A 310 -16.12 -7.56 15.25
C ASN A 310 -15.88 -6.92 16.62
N TYR A 311 -14.84 -6.08 16.76
CA TYR A 311 -14.61 -5.28 17.96
C TYR A 311 -15.75 -4.29 18.22
N GLY A 312 -16.16 -3.54 17.19
CA GLY A 312 -17.31 -2.65 17.27
C GLY A 312 -18.59 -3.37 17.71
N ALA A 313 -18.81 -4.59 17.25
CA ALA A 313 -19.94 -5.44 17.64
C ALA A 313 -19.78 -6.12 19.03
N GLY A 314 -18.65 -5.93 19.72
CA GLY A 314 -18.37 -6.57 21.01
C GLY A 314 -18.00 -8.06 20.91
N GLN A 315 -17.74 -8.58 19.71
CA GLN A 315 -17.44 -10.01 19.46
C GLN A 315 -15.95 -10.33 19.65
N ILE A 316 -15.39 -10.12 20.84
CA ILE A 316 -13.96 -10.24 21.14
C ILE A 316 -13.41 -11.66 20.86
N LYS A 317 -14.17 -12.71 21.17
CA LYS A 317 -13.77 -14.08 20.85
C LYS A 317 -13.61 -14.30 19.34
N ARG A 318 -14.45 -13.63 18.54
CA ARG A 318 -14.39 -13.70 17.10
C ARG A 318 -13.18 -12.92 16.54
N CYS A 319 -12.79 -11.81 17.16
CA CYS A 319 -11.54 -11.09 16.80
C CYS A 319 -10.30 -12.01 16.90
N ARG A 320 -10.19 -12.82 17.95
CA ARG A 320 -9.09 -13.79 18.10
C ARG A 320 -9.10 -14.85 17.00
N LYS A 321 -10.28 -15.38 16.65
CA LYS A 321 -10.41 -16.32 15.53
C LYS A 321 -10.01 -15.68 14.20
N VAL A 322 -10.35 -14.42 13.97
CA VAL A 322 -9.91 -13.67 12.78
C VAL A 322 -8.39 -13.63 12.69
N LEU A 323 -7.67 -13.27 13.78
CA LEU A 323 -6.22 -13.26 13.77
C LEU A 323 -5.63 -14.61 13.38
N ILE A 324 -6.07 -15.70 14.06
CA ILE A 324 -5.55 -17.05 13.81
C ILE A 324 -5.80 -17.45 12.35
N LEU A 325 -6.99 -17.22 11.83
CA LEU A 325 -7.34 -17.59 10.46
C LEU A 325 -6.61 -16.73 9.43
N CYS A 326 -6.42 -15.42 9.69
CA CYS A 326 -5.59 -14.57 8.82
C CYS A 326 -4.13 -15.04 8.77
N ILE A 327 -3.58 -15.51 9.89
CA ILE A 327 -2.22 -16.09 9.91
C ILE A 327 -2.19 -17.41 9.11
N VAL A 328 -3.15 -18.31 9.32
CA VAL A 328 -3.17 -19.62 8.65
C VAL A 328 -3.40 -19.46 7.14
N GLU A 329 -4.45 -18.73 6.75
CA GLU A 329 -4.78 -18.56 5.33
C GLU A 329 -3.76 -17.66 4.62
N GLY A 330 -3.25 -16.61 5.32
CA GLY A 330 -2.16 -15.78 4.84
C GLY A 330 -0.87 -16.57 4.64
N ALA A 331 -0.54 -17.51 5.54
CA ALA A 331 0.60 -18.42 5.39
C ALA A 331 0.45 -19.31 4.16
N ILE A 332 -0.73 -19.91 3.96
CA ILE A 332 -1.01 -20.75 2.80
C ILE A 332 -0.87 -19.93 1.50
N ALA A 333 -1.53 -18.77 1.42
CA ALA A 333 -1.50 -17.93 0.24
C ALA A 333 -0.08 -17.41 -0.07
N THR A 334 0.64 -16.96 0.96
CA THR A 334 2.03 -16.48 0.82
C THR A 334 2.97 -17.63 0.42
N ALA A 335 2.83 -18.80 1.02
CA ALA A 335 3.64 -19.96 0.65
C ALA A 335 3.39 -20.39 -0.80
N CYS A 336 2.12 -20.42 -1.25
CA CYS A 336 1.79 -20.70 -2.65
C CYS A 336 2.42 -19.67 -3.60
N ALA A 337 2.36 -18.38 -3.26
CA ALA A 337 2.99 -17.33 -4.06
C ALA A 337 4.52 -17.47 -4.11
N ILE A 338 5.17 -17.73 -2.97
CA ILE A 338 6.61 -17.93 -2.87
C ILE A 338 7.04 -19.14 -3.71
N VAL A 339 6.37 -20.27 -3.58
CA VAL A 339 6.67 -21.47 -4.37
C VAL A 339 6.54 -21.19 -5.87
N LEU A 340 5.45 -20.54 -6.29
CA LEU A 340 5.24 -20.17 -7.69
C LEU A 340 6.37 -19.25 -8.19
N ILE A 341 6.71 -18.20 -7.43
CA ILE A 341 7.78 -17.26 -7.80
C ILE A 341 9.13 -17.97 -7.84
N LEU A 342 9.46 -18.85 -6.91
CA LEU A 342 10.73 -19.57 -6.92
C LEU A 342 10.83 -20.59 -8.06
N LEU A 343 9.74 -21.26 -8.40
CA LEU A 343 9.71 -22.19 -9.54
C LEU A 343 9.89 -21.45 -10.89
N THR A 344 9.31 -20.27 -11.02
CA THR A 344 9.36 -19.48 -12.27
C THR A 344 10.40 -18.35 -12.23
N GLY A 345 11.11 -18.17 -11.11
CA GLY A 345 11.89 -16.96 -10.82
C GLY A 345 12.98 -16.66 -11.84
N LYS A 346 13.69 -17.65 -12.35
CA LYS A 346 14.71 -17.44 -13.41
C LYS A 346 14.06 -16.97 -14.71
N ALA A 347 12.90 -17.52 -15.09
CA ALA A 347 12.16 -17.10 -16.27
C ALA A 347 11.57 -15.69 -16.08
N LEU A 348 11.08 -15.37 -14.88
CA LEU A 348 10.60 -14.01 -14.57
C LEU A 348 11.73 -12.99 -14.60
N LEU A 349 12.92 -13.32 -14.08
CA LEU A 349 14.09 -12.44 -14.11
C LEU A 349 14.60 -12.21 -15.55
N SER A 350 14.53 -13.25 -16.42
CA SER A 350 14.93 -13.12 -17.82
C SER A 350 14.07 -12.16 -18.64
N ILE A 351 12.83 -11.84 -18.18
CA ILE A 351 12.01 -10.80 -18.78
C ILE A 351 12.64 -9.41 -18.61
N PHE A 352 13.36 -9.19 -17.50
CA PHE A 352 14.01 -7.92 -17.19
C PHE A 352 15.44 -7.83 -17.75
N ASN A 353 16.18 -8.94 -17.74
CA ASN A 353 17.56 -8.97 -18.21
C ASN A 353 17.97 -10.40 -18.64
N ASN A 354 18.59 -10.51 -19.81
CA ASN A 354 19.04 -11.79 -20.37
C ASN A 354 20.43 -12.22 -19.89
N ASP A 355 21.15 -11.38 -19.12
CA ASP A 355 22.48 -11.73 -18.60
C ASP A 355 22.36 -12.82 -17.52
N SER A 356 23.06 -13.91 -17.72
CA SER A 356 23.06 -15.06 -16.81
C SER A 356 23.57 -14.72 -15.40
N GLN A 357 24.50 -13.78 -15.28
CA GLN A 357 24.99 -13.31 -13.98
C GLN A 357 23.91 -12.51 -13.25
N VAL A 358 23.23 -11.60 -13.95
CA VAL A 358 22.12 -10.82 -13.39
C VAL A 358 20.99 -11.74 -12.92
N ILE A 359 20.63 -12.76 -13.73
CA ILE A 359 19.60 -13.74 -13.37
C ILE A 359 20.03 -14.55 -12.13
N SER A 360 21.27 -15.01 -12.06
CA SER A 360 21.76 -15.80 -10.92
C SER A 360 21.77 -15.01 -9.61
N VAL A 361 22.29 -13.77 -9.65
CA VAL A 361 22.33 -12.87 -8.50
C VAL A 361 20.92 -12.46 -8.08
N GLY A 362 20.03 -12.15 -9.03
CA GLY A 362 18.63 -11.81 -8.77
C GLY A 362 17.86 -12.98 -8.14
N TYR A 363 18.12 -14.20 -8.61
CA TYR A 363 17.50 -15.41 -8.04
C TYR A 363 17.95 -15.67 -6.61
N THR A 364 19.23 -15.39 -6.28
CA THR A 364 19.73 -15.44 -4.89
C THR A 364 18.96 -14.47 -3.99
N ARG A 365 18.69 -13.24 -4.48
CA ARG A 365 17.87 -12.28 -3.75
C ARG A 365 16.46 -12.82 -3.53
N LEU A 366 15.80 -13.37 -4.57
CA LEU A 366 14.46 -13.94 -4.43
C LEU A 366 14.42 -15.02 -3.35
N ILE A 367 15.37 -15.95 -3.33
CA ILE A 367 15.43 -16.99 -2.29
C ILE A 367 15.53 -16.37 -0.89
N MET A 368 16.49 -15.47 -0.68
CA MET A 368 16.78 -14.91 0.65
C MET A 368 15.65 -14.03 1.18
N VAL A 369 15.07 -13.18 0.34
CA VAL A 369 14.01 -12.27 0.76
C VAL A 369 12.67 -12.98 0.91
N LEU A 370 12.30 -13.84 -0.06
CA LEU A 370 11.03 -14.55 0.01
C LEU A 370 10.99 -15.58 1.15
N SER A 371 12.11 -16.21 1.50
CA SER A 371 12.16 -17.08 2.69
C SER A 371 11.85 -16.32 3.98
N ALA A 372 12.18 -15.04 4.04
CA ALA A 372 11.89 -14.17 5.19
C ALA A 372 10.45 -13.59 5.18
N CYS A 373 9.71 -13.70 4.08
CA CYS A 373 8.33 -13.18 3.97
C CYS A 373 7.36 -13.82 4.97
N THR A 374 7.64 -15.03 5.47
CA THR A 374 6.86 -15.66 6.55
C THR A 374 6.86 -14.79 7.81
N PHE A 375 7.99 -14.19 8.17
CA PHE A 375 8.07 -13.25 9.31
C PHE A 375 7.31 -11.96 9.02
N SER A 376 7.35 -11.47 7.75
CA SER A 376 6.55 -10.33 7.32
C SER A 376 5.07 -10.60 7.48
N MET A 377 4.59 -11.74 7.05
CA MET A 377 3.20 -12.17 7.18
C MET A 377 2.76 -12.21 8.65
N LEU A 378 3.60 -12.72 9.54
CA LEU A 378 3.30 -12.79 10.97
C LEU A 378 3.17 -11.40 11.59
N TYR A 379 4.19 -10.52 11.45
CA TYR A 379 4.13 -9.22 12.08
C TYR A 379 3.06 -8.31 11.47
N GLU A 380 2.80 -8.41 10.16
CA GLU A 380 1.76 -7.62 9.50
C GLU A 380 0.35 -8.01 10.00
N ASN A 381 0.04 -9.31 10.10
CA ASN A 381 -1.26 -9.75 10.61
C ASN A 381 -1.46 -9.40 12.08
N MET A 382 -0.41 -9.56 12.92
CA MET A 382 -0.46 -9.14 14.32
C MET A 382 -0.62 -7.62 14.47
N SER A 383 0.07 -6.83 13.65
CA SER A 383 -0.10 -5.37 13.58
C SER A 383 -1.50 -4.99 13.11
N GLY A 384 -2.01 -5.67 12.07
CA GLY A 384 -3.38 -5.49 11.57
C GLY A 384 -4.43 -5.78 12.63
N TYR A 385 -4.24 -6.84 13.41
CA TYR A 385 -5.08 -7.15 14.56
C TYR A 385 -5.12 -6.02 15.59
N MET A 386 -3.95 -5.49 15.97
CA MET A 386 -3.87 -4.37 16.92
C MET A 386 -4.51 -3.09 16.35
N ARG A 387 -4.28 -2.80 15.07
CA ARG A 387 -4.91 -1.65 14.37
C ARG A 387 -6.43 -1.77 14.37
N GLY A 388 -7.00 -2.96 14.18
CA GLY A 388 -8.44 -3.21 14.23
C GLY A 388 -9.08 -2.83 15.58
N PHE A 389 -8.34 -2.92 16.68
CA PHE A 389 -8.75 -2.41 18.00
C PHE A 389 -8.50 -0.91 18.19
N GLY A 390 -7.89 -0.23 17.19
CA GLY A 390 -7.52 1.18 17.27
C GLY A 390 -6.12 1.45 17.84
N PHE A 391 -5.32 0.41 18.11
CA PHE A 391 -3.93 0.53 18.56
C PHE A 391 -2.99 0.51 17.37
N SER A 392 -2.67 1.67 16.80
CA SER A 392 -1.77 1.79 15.65
C SER A 392 -0.37 2.27 16.03
N LEU A 393 -0.24 3.10 17.07
CA LEU A 393 1.03 3.69 17.46
C LEU A 393 2.05 2.63 17.92
N ILE A 394 1.62 1.66 18.73
CA ILE A 394 2.52 0.63 19.26
C ILE A 394 3.11 -0.23 18.14
N PRO A 395 2.30 -0.87 17.25
CA PRO A 395 2.88 -1.61 16.14
C PRO A 395 3.72 -0.72 15.21
N ALA A 396 3.34 0.54 14.98
CA ALA A 396 4.13 1.44 14.15
C ALA A 396 5.53 1.70 14.73
N ILE A 397 5.65 1.98 16.02
CA ILE A 397 6.95 2.18 16.67
C ILE A 397 7.78 0.90 16.63
N VAL A 398 7.20 -0.24 17.01
CA VAL A 398 7.92 -1.51 17.08
C VAL A 398 8.40 -1.96 15.70
N THR A 399 7.57 -1.83 14.68
CA THR A 399 7.97 -2.20 13.30
C THR A 399 9.00 -1.22 12.73
N THR A 400 8.89 0.07 13.02
CA THR A 400 9.89 1.06 12.61
C THR A 400 11.25 0.75 13.25
N LEU A 401 11.31 0.51 14.55
CA LEU A 401 12.57 0.16 15.23
C LEU A 401 13.10 -1.21 14.80
N GLY A 402 12.22 -2.21 14.70
CA GLY A 402 12.59 -3.58 14.34
C GLY A 402 13.03 -3.75 12.89
N ILE A 403 12.42 -3.06 11.94
CA ILE A 403 12.81 -3.16 10.54
C ILE A 403 13.80 -2.07 10.17
N CYS A 404 13.44 -0.81 10.30
CA CYS A 404 14.31 0.28 9.83
C CYS A 404 15.53 0.43 10.73
N GLY A 405 15.36 0.37 12.05
CA GLY A 405 16.47 0.45 13.00
C GLY A 405 17.49 -0.68 12.79
N VAL A 406 17.03 -1.92 12.71
CA VAL A 406 17.90 -3.08 12.49
C VAL A 406 18.58 -3.02 11.13
N ARG A 407 17.86 -2.66 10.05
CA ARG A 407 18.45 -2.57 8.70
C ARG A 407 19.48 -1.48 8.59
N ILE A 408 19.22 -0.30 9.14
CA ILE A 408 20.18 0.83 9.15
C ILE A 408 21.42 0.44 9.97
N PHE A 409 21.22 -0.11 11.17
CA PHE A 409 22.33 -0.61 11.99
C PHE A 409 23.15 -1.67 11.24
N TRP A 410 22.50 -2.62 10.58
CA TRP A 410 23.17 -3.67 9.82
C TRP A 410 24.05 -3.10 8.71
N ILE A 411 23.52 -2.16 7.92
CA ILE A 411 24.25 -1.52 6.84
C ILE A 411 25.40 -0.66 7.36
N MET A 412 25.26 -0.02 8.51
CA MET A 412 26.31 0.85 9.06
C MET A 412 27.38 0.08 9.84
N ALA A 413 27.03 -0.99 10.57
CA ALA A 413 27.93 -1.69 11.48
C ALA A 413 28.44 -3.04 10.94
N VAL A 414 27.59 -3.82 10.26
CA VAL A 414 27.92 -5.18 9.81
C VAL A 414 28.42 -5.21 8.36
N PHE A 415 27.73 -4.52 7.47
CA PHE A 415 28.07 -4.53 6.04
C PHE A 415 29.50 -4.05 5.73
N PRO A 416 30.09 -3.04 6.41
CA PRO A 416 31.48 -2.62 6.12
C PRO A 416 32.51 -3.72 6.29
N SER A 417 32.27 -4.69 7.20
CA SER A 417 33.15 -5.84 7.46
C SER A 417 32.97 -6.96 6.43
N HIS A 418 31.81 -7.04 5.77
CA HIS A 418 31.46 -8.12 4.83
C HIS A 418 30.73 -7.52 3.63
N LYS A 419 31.46 -6.79 2.75
CA LYS A 419 30.91 -6.10 1.57
C LYS A 419 30.49 -7.08 0.48
N THR A 420 29.51 -7.93 0.79
CA THR A 420 28.93 -8.90 -0.14
C THR A 420 27.43 -8.68 -0.30
N PHE A 421 26.87 -9.08 -1.43
CA PHE A 421 25.44 -8.99 -1.68
C PHE A 421 24.64 -9.84 -0.65
N ALA A 422 25.09 -11.05 -0.38
CA ALA A 422 24.50 -11.90 0.65
C ALA A 422 24.52 -11.24 2.05
N GLY A 423 25.62 -10.52 2.37
CA GLY A 423 25.73 -9.75 3.62
C GLY A 423 24.65 -8.68 3.76
N ILE A 424 24.31 -7.96 2.66
CA ILE A 424 23.19 -7.00 2.67
C ILE A 424 21.86 -7.75 2.81
N LEU A 425 21.65 -8.81 2.05
CA LEU A 425 20.39 -9.54 2.02
C LEU A 425 20.06 -10.20 3.37
N THR A 426 21.06 -10.56 4.16
CA THR A 426 20.87 -11.10 5.52
C THR A 426 20.17 -10.10 6.47
N ALA A 427 20.25 -8.80 6.19
CA ALA A 427 19.49 -7.80 6.94
C ALA A 427 17.96 -8.02 6.89
N TYR A 428 17.45 -8.62 5.80
CA TYR A 428 16.01 -8.88 5.67
C TYR A 428 15.51 -9.94 6.66
N PRO A 429 15.99 -11.19 6.65
CA PRO A 429 15.52 -12.20 7.61
C PRO A 429 15.78 -11.79 9.06
N VAL A 430 16.90 -11.13 9.37
CA VAL A 430 17.19 -10.66 10.73
C VAL A 430 16.19 -9.59 11.17
N SER A 431 16.00 -8.53 10.39
CA SER A 431 15.07 -7.45 10.75
C SER A 431 13.63 -7.93 10.87
N LEU A 432 13.19 -8.79 9.95
CA LEU A 432 11.81 -9.28 9.90
C LEU A 432 11.52 -10.26 11.05
N SER A 433 12.46 -11.18 11.39
CA SER A 433 12.30 -12.10 12.52
C SER A 433 12.31 -11.37 13.86
N VAL A 434 13.22 -10.41 14.05
CA VAL A 434 13.24 -9.56 15.25
C VAL A 434 11.93 -8.80 15.40
N THR A 435 11.44 -8.21 14.32
CA THR A 435 10.16 -7.48 14.35
C THR A 435 8.99 -8.38 14.66
N ALA A 436 8.91 -9.56 14.04
CA ALA A 436 7.85 -10.53 14.33
C ALA A 436 7.84 -10.96 15.79
N LEU A 437 9.03 -11.22 16.37
CA LEU A 437 9.18 -11.55 17.78
C LEU A 437 8.74 -10.37 18.69
N LEU A 438 9.19 -9.16 18.41
CA LEU A 438 8.82 -7.99 19.19
C LEU A 438 7.33 -7.70 19.16
N ILE A 439 6.69 -7.76 17.99
CA ILE A 439 5.23 -7.60 17.87
C ILE A 439 4.48 -8.73 18.59
N PHE A 440 4.97 -9.95 18.51
CA PHE A 440 4.39 -11.08 19.25
C PHE A 440 4.47 -10.84 20.77
N LEU A 441 5.63 -10.43 21.30
CA LEU A 441 5.79 -10.09 22.70
C LEU A 441 4.85 -8.96 23.15
N VAL A 442 4.75 -7.91 22.34
CA VAL A 442 3.82 -6.81 22.58
C VAL A 442 2.38 -7.32 22.60
N LEU A 443 2.00 -8.18 21.66
CA LEU A 443 0.65 -8.74 21.60
C LEU A 443 0.33 -9.60 22.84
N VAL A 444 1.30 -10.38 23.33
CA VAL A 444 1.17 -11.20 24.55
C VAL A 444 1.09 -10.33 25.80
N ILE A 445 1.91 -9.29 25.93
CA ILE A 445 1.93 -8.40 27.09
C ILE A 445 0.70 -7.48 27.11
N TYR A 446 0.36 -6.89 25.97
CA TYR A 446 -0.69 -5.88 25.89
C TYR A 446 -2.09 -6.48 25.92
N HIS A 447 -2.25 -7.70 25.46
CA HIS A 447 -3.51 -8.46 25.43
C HIS A 447 -4.73 -7.60 25.03
N PRO A 448 -4.81 -7.03 23.81
CA PRO A 448 -5.88 -6.09 23.44
C PRO A 448 -7.27 -6.64 23.73
N SER A 449 -7.47 -7.94 23.49
CA SER A 449 -8.74 -8.63 23.69
C SER A 449 -9.14 -8.85 25.17
N LYS A 450 -8.20 -8.80 26.13
CA LYS A 450 -8.52 -8.91 27.55
C LYS A 450 -8.87 -7.56 28.19
N ARG A 451 -8.18 -6.49 27.80
CA ARG A 451 -8.44 -5.15 28.34
C ARG A 451 -9.89 -4.70 28.14
N PHE A 452 -10.49 -5.05 27.01
CA PHE A 452 -11.88 -4.70 26.71
C PHE A 452 -12.93 -5.66 27.30
N GLN A 453 -12.53 -6.78 27.91
CA GLN A 453 -13.44 -7.61 28.71
C GLN A 453 -13.59 -7.06 30.12
N THR A 454 -12.54 -6.43 30.68
CA THR A 454 -12.57 -5.80 32.02
C THR A 454 -13.39 -4.51 32.03
N ASP A 455 -13.26 -3.65 31.00
CA ASP A 455 -14.02 -2.39 30.92
C ASP A 455 -15.56 -2.59 30.80
N LYS A 456 -16.03 -3.77 30.39
CA LYS A 456 -17.45 -4.11 30.36
C LYS A 456 -17.96 -4.79 31.62
N GLY A 457 -17.08 -5.20 32.51
CA GLY A 457 -17.43 -5.77 33.82
C GLY A 457 -17.54 -4.74 34.92
N GLU A 458 -17.12 -3.49 34.67
CA GLU A 458 -17.15 -2.39 35.64
C GLU A 458 -18.20 -1.31 35.30
N MET A 459 -19.03 -1.51 34.26
CA MET A 459 -20.24 -0.70 33.96
C MET A 459 -21.49 -1.54 34.19
#